data_31f37504899e52e9386b0d5cd9f97605
#
_entry.id   31f37504899e52e9386b0d5cd9f97605
#
_cell.length_a   1.000
_cell.length_b   1.000
_cell.length_c   1.000
_cell.angle_alpha   90.00
_cell.angle_beta   90.00
_cell.angle_gamma   90.00
#
_symmetry.space_group_name_H-M   'P 1'
#
loop_
_entity.id
_entity.type
_entity.pdbx_description
1 polymer ?
#
loop_
_entity_poly.entity_id
_entity_poly.type
_entity_poly.pdbx_seq_one_letter_code
_entity_poly.pdbx_strand_id
1 'polypeptide(L)'
;TLVSYVSMPYLLTILKTPKSIYHDSLNYIRCISAFLIITMFYNLGAGMLRAIGDSLRPLIVLFCSSIINIALDIVCITILDMGVFGAAVATVIAQAISTIICFFLIWKSAKILIPKKEHFHIESYMVNDLLGQGFSMGFMFSIVSIGTIILQSGINSLGTLIITAHTAARKLMSLFCLPLSTLAASMATFVSQNKGAQNYERIIKGVRLSNICGIIYPIFLSILIYLTAENLVHLLSGSNTPAVLQNGAMYLKINIPFFIILSVLLNLRN
;
A
#
# COMPACT_ATOMS: atom_id res chain seq x y z
N THR A 1 -8.17 -6.70 -14.71
CA THR A 1 -7.13 -7.58 -15.28
C THR A 1 -6.98 -7.37 -16.79
N LEU A 2 -8.05 -7.66 -17.61
CA LEU A 2 -7.97 -7.54 -19.09
C LEU A 2 -7.69 -6.10 -19.54
N VAL A 3 -8.45 -5.13 -19.02
CA VAL A 3 -8.25 -3.70 -19.32
C VAL A 3 -6.85 -3.25 -18.94
N SER A 4 -6.37 -3.60 -17.74
CA SER A 4 -5.00 -3.29 -17.32
C SER A 4 -3.97 -3.88 -18.30
N TYR A 5 -4.09 -5.15 -18.64
CA TYR A 5 -3.15 -5.84 -19.54
C TYR A 5 -3.05 -5.18 -20.92
N VAL A 6 -4.20 -4.77 -21.50
CA VAL A 6 -4.27 -4.13 -22.82
C VAL A 6 -3.80 -2.67 -22.80
N SER A 7 -4.05 -1.94 -21.71
CA SER A 7 -3.68 -0.53 -21.61
C SER A 7 -2.20 -0.27 -21.29
N MET A 8 -1.46 -1.27 -20.78
CA MET A 8 -0.05 -1.07 -20.34
C MET A 8 0.89 -0.54 -21.43
N PRO A 9 0.88 -0.98 -22.69
CA PRO A 9 1.74 -0.40 -23.73
C PRO A 9 1.51 1.10 -23.92
N TYR A 10 0.23 1.51 -23.91
CA TYR A 10 -0.14 2.92 -24.07
C TYR A 10 0.32 3.75 -22.88
N LEU A 11 0.16 3.22 -21.65
CA LEU A 11 0.60 3.90 -20.43
C LEU A 11 2.13 4.08 -20.41
N LEU A 12 2.91 3.06 -20.76
CA LEU A 12 4.37 3.15 -20.82
C LEU A 12 4.84 4.15 -21.86
N THR A 13 4.11 4.26 -22.99
CA THR A 13 4.38 5.25 -24.04
C THR A 13 4.09 6.69 -23.54
N ILE A 14 2.95 6.89 -22.87
CA ILE A 14 2.58 8.18 -22.26
C ILE A 14 3.61 8.60 -21.19
N LEU A 15 4.10 7.65 -20.41
CA LEU A 15 5.12 7.86 -19.36
C LEU A 15 6.53 8.07 -19.95
N LYS A 16 6.68 8.02 -21.29
CA LYS A 16 7.97 8.20 -21.99
C LYS A 16 9.05 7.27 -21.46
N THR A 17 8.69 6.00 -21.20
CA THR A 17 9.62 4.99 -20.70
C THR A 17 10.80 4.82 -21.66
N PRO A 18 12.06 4.87 -21.20
CA PRO A 18 13.24 4.69 -22.05
C PRO A 18 13.21 3.35 -22.80
N LYS A 19 13.59 3.39 -24.08
CA LYS A 19 13.57 2.19 -24.96
C LYS A 19 14.40 1.02 -24.39
N SER A 20 15.48 1.32 -23.66
CA SER A 20 16.38 0.31 -23.08
C SER A 20 15.70 -0.58 -22.03
N ILE A 21 14.69 -0.07 -21.32
CA ILE A 21 13.98 -0.80 -20.26
C ILE A 21 12.51 -1.06 -20.61
N TYR A 22 12.04 -0.60 -21.78
CA TYR A 22 10.63 -0.67 -22.16
C TYR A 22 10.12 -2.11 -22.19
N HIS A 23 10.88 -3.01 -22.84
CA HIS A 23 10.47 -4.40 -23.00
C HIS A 23 10.37 -5.14 -21.67
N ASP A 24 11.37 -4.96 -20.81
CA ASP A 24 11.40 -5.58 -19.48
C ASP A 24 10.28 -5.03 -18.58
N SER A 25 10.07 -3.72 -18.61
CA SER A 25 8.98 -3.07 -17.87
C SER A 25 7.62 -3.55 -18.34
N LEU A 26 7.43 -3.71 -19.67
CA LEU A 26 6.18 -4.18 -20.23
C LEU A 26 5.89 -5.63 -19.83
N ASN A 27 6.89 -6.51 -19.91
CA ASN A 27 6.75 -7.91 -19.53
C ASN A 27 6.46 -8.07 -18.03
N TYR A 28 7.17 -7.30 -17.19
CA TYR A 28 6.93 -7.26 -15.75
C TYR A 28 5.49 -6.86 -15.41
N ILE A 29 5.07 -5.69 -15.93
CA ILE A 29 3.74 -5.15 -15.63
C ILE A 29 2.62 -6.02 -16.19
N ARG A 30 2.80 -6.57 -17.39
CA ARG A 30 1.82 -7.49 -17.98
C ARG A 30 1.68 -8.76 -17.15
N CYS A 31 2.78 -9.35 -16.68
CA CYS A 31 2.74 -10.51 -15.79
C CYS A 31 1.94 -10.20 -14.51
N ILE A 32 2.28 -9.14 -13.80
CA ILE A 32 1.54 -8.73 -12.59
C ILE A 32 0.06 -8.45 -12.91
N SER A 33 -0.22 -7.74 -14.01
CA SER A 33 -1.59 -7.38 -14.40
C SER A 33 -2.44 -8.58 -14.78
N ALA A 34 -1.86 -9.59 -15.43
CA ALA A 34 -2.56 -10.84 -15.79
C ALA A 34 -3.08 -11.57 -14.54
N PHE A 35 -2.35 -11.52 -13.45
CA PHE A 35 -2.64 -12.22 -12.21
C PHE A 35 -3.17 -11.33 -11.06
N LEU A 36 -3.61 -10.10 -11.35
CA LEU A 36 -4.25 -9.22 -10.35
C LEU A 36 -5.42 -9.87 -9.61
N ILE A 37 -6.09 -10.83 -10.22
CA ILE A 37 -7.18 -11.57 -9.59
C ILE A 37 -6.71 -12.36 -8.36
N ILE A 38 -5.48 -12.88 -8.37
CA ILE A 38 -4.88 -13.58 -7.23
C ILE A 38 -4.70 -12.61 -6.06
N THR A 39 -4.14 -11.42 -6.34
CA THR A 39 -3.99 -10.36 -5.33
C THR A 39 -5.34 -9.91 -4.77
N MET A 40 -6.37 -9.83 -5.61
CA MET A 40 -7.73 -9.52 -5.17
C MET A 40 -8.26 -10.57 -4.19
N PHE A 41 -8.12 -11.86 -4.50
CA PHE A 41 -8.55 -12.93 -3.61
C PHE A 41 -7.75 -12.96 -2.31
N TYR A 42 -6.44 -12.72 -2.34
CA TYR A 42 -5.66 -12.58 -1.11
C TYR A 42 -6.19 -11.45 -0.22
N ASN A 43 -6.40 -10.26 -0.81
CA ASN A 43 -6.92 -9.11 -0.05
C ASN A 43 -8.33 -9.35 0.48
N LEU A 44 -9.18 -10.04 -0.28
CA LEU A 44 -10.51 -10.45 0.17
C LEU A 44 -10.41 -11.37 1.38
N GLY A 45 -9.65 -12.48 1.29
CA GLY A 45 -9.50 -13.42 2.40
C GLY A 45 -8.88 -12.79 3.65
N ALA A 46 -7.83 -11.97 3.46
CA ALA A 46 -7.21 -11.23 4.57
C ALA A 46 -8.17 -10.19 5.18
N GLY A 47 -8.99 -9.53 4.36
CA GLY A 47 -10.04 -8.62 4.80
C GLY A 47 -11.12 -9.33 5.62
N MET A 48 -11.60 -10.49 5.14
CA MET A 48 -12.58 -11.32 5.85
C MET A 48 -12.08 -11.75 7.23
N LEU A 49 -10.82 -12.20 7.35
CA LEU A 49 -10.23 -12.57 8.65
C LEU A 49 -10.14 -11.35 9.58
N ARG A 50 -9.70 -10.19 9.08
CA ARG A 50 -9.68 -8.95 9.88
C ARG A 50 -11.08 -8.53 10.33
N ALA A 51 -12.09 -8.72 9.50
CA ALA A 51 -13.48 -8.36 9.84
C ALA A 51 -14.00 -9.14 11.07
N ILE A 52 -13.59 -10.41 11.26
CA ILE A 52 -13.92 -11.20 12.45
C ILE A 52 -12.97 -10.96 13.64
N GLY A 53 -12.04 -9.99 13.52
CA GLY A 53 -11.08 -9.64 14.58
C GLY A 53 -9.75 -10.39 14.53
N ASP A 54 -9.56 -11.27 13.57
CA ASP A 54 -8.32 -12.03 13.42
C ASP A 54 -7.34 -11.29 12.51
N SER A 55 -6.52 -10.45 13.10
CA SER A 55 -5.47 -9.72 12.39
C SER A 55 -4.13 -10.46 12.38
N LEU A 56 -3.94 -11.43 13.28
CA LEU A 56 -2.68 -12.13 13.42
C LEU A 56 -2.42 -13.12 12.28
N ARG A 57 -3.44 -13.91 11.89
CA ARG A 57 -3.29 -14.88 10.79
C ARG A 57 -2.95 -14.23 9.46
N PRO A 58 -3.63 -13.16 8.98
CA PRO A 58 -3.22 -12.44 7.77
C PRO A 58 -1.80 -11.87 7.85
N LEU A 59 -1.36 -11.42 9.02
CA LEU A 59 0.00 -10.94 9.24
C LEU A 59 1.03 -12.05 9.07
N ILE A 60 0.79 -13.23 9.67
CA ILE A 60 1.69 -14.39 9.54
C ILE A 60 1.76 -14.83 8.06
N VAL A 61 0.62 -14.90 7.38
CA VAL A 61 0.57 -15.25 5.95
C VAL A 61 1.39 -14.26 5.12
N LEU A 62 1.26 -12.96 5.38
CA LEU A 62 2.03 -11.91 4.69
C LEU A 62 3.53 -12.06 4.96
N PHE A 63 3.92 -12.32 6.20
CA PHE A 63 5.33 -12.52 6.56
C PHE A 63 5.93 -13.74 5.87
N CYS A 64 5.26 -14.88 5.91
CA CYS A 64 5.68 -16.09 5.20
C CYS A 64 5.76 -15.85 3.69
N SER A 65 4.77 -15.15 3.13
CA SER A 65 4.75 -14.77 1.72
C SER A 65 5.95 -13.94 1.31
N SER A 66 6.34 -12.98 2.16
CA SER A 66 7.50 -12.14 1.89
C SER A 66 8.81 -12.95 1.86
N ILE A 67 8.96 -13.91 2.76
CA ILE A 67 10.12 -14.81 2.76
C ILE A 67 10.13 -15.68 1.50
N ILE A 68 9.00 -16.26 1.15
CA ILE A 68 8.85 -17.06 -0.07
C ILE A 68 9.14 -16.22 -1.31
N ASN A 69 8.65 -14.99 -1.37
CA ASN A 69 8.91 -14.09 -2.48
C ASN A 69 10.42 -13.81 -2.64
N ILE A 70 11.13 -13.46 -1.54
CA ILE A 70 12.57 -13.23 -1.58
C ILE A 70 13.33 -14.48 -2.07
N ALA A 71 12.96 -15.65 -1.57
CA ALA A 71 13.58 -16.90 -2.00
C ALA A 71 13.34 -17.18 -3.49
N LEU A 72 12.09 -16.98 -3.96
CA LEU A 72 11.74 -17.14 -5.38
C LEU A 72 12.40 -16.08 -6.25
N ASP A 73 12.54 -14.84 -5.82
CA ASP A 73 13.26 -13.79 -6.53
C ASP A 73 14.72 -14.22 -6.79
N ILE A 74 15.40 -14.72 -5.77
CA ILE A 74 16.75 -15.23 -5.90
C ILE A 74 16.80 -16.37 -6.92
N VAL A 75 15.93 -17.36 -6.81
CA VAL A 75 15.88 -18.50 -7.73
C VAL A 75 15.59 -18.06 -9.16
N CYS A 76 14.54 -17.26 -9.37
CA CYS A 76 14.11 -16.85 -10.71
C CYS A 76 15.12 -15.93 -11.38
N ILE A 77 15.74 -15.04 -10.63
CA ILE A 77 16.68 -14.06 -11.21
C ILE A 77 18.07 -14.68 -11.39
N THR A 78 18.60 -15.39 -10.37
CA THR A 78 20.02 -15.81 -10.39
C THR A 78 20.23 -17.24 -10.92
N ILE A 79 19.28 -18.17 -10.68
CA ILE A 79 19.43 -19.56 -11.08
C ILE A 79 18.77 -19.80 -12.44
N LEU A 80 17.56 -19.23 -12.66
CA LEU A 80 16.81 -19.41 -13.91
C LEU A 80 17.10 -18.32 -14.95
N ASP A 81 17.91 -17.31 -14.59
CA ASP A 81 18.33 -16.18 -15.45
C ASP A 81 17.15 -15.47 -16.15
N MET A 82 15.99 -15.38 -15.46
CA MET A 82 14.77 -14.77 -16.00
C MET A 82 14.78 -13.24 -15.91
N GLY A 83 15.79 -12.63 -15.31
CA GLY A 83 15.90 -11.18 -15.16
C GLY A 83 14.70 -10.55 -14.47
N VAL A 84 14.26 -9.40 -14.97
CA VAL A 84 13.13 -8.62 -14.40
C VAL A 84 11.80 -9.40 -14.49
N PHE A 85 11.61 -10.21 -15.51
CA PHE A 85 10.42 -11.06 -15.64
C PHE A 85 10.34 -12.10 -14.52
N GLY A 86 11.50 -12.63 -14.07
CA GLY A 86 11.58 -13.55 -12.94
C GLY A 86 11.05 -12.97 -11.64
N ALA A 87 11.33 -11.70 -11.37
CA ALA A 87 10.78 -11.00 -10.20
C ALA A 87 9.23 -10.89 -10.27
N ALA A 88 8.67 -10.66 -11.46
CA ALA A 88 7.22 -10.66 -11.63
C ALA A 88 6.60 -12.03 -11.33
N VAL A 89 7.20 -13.09 -11.87
CA VAL A 89 6.75 -14.49 -11.68
C VAL A 89 6.86 -14.87 -10.20
N ALA A 90 7.97 -14.58 -9.54
CA ALA A 90 8.16 -14.84 -8.12
C ALA A 90 7.09 -14.15 -7.26
N THR A 91 6.79 -12.89 -7.57
CA THR A 91 5.73 -12.14 -6.88
C THR A 91 4.36 -12.80 -7.06
N VAL A 92 3.99 -13.20 -8.29
CA VAL A 92 2.72 -13.86 -8.57
C VAL A 92 2.61 -15.20 -7.85
N ILE A 93 3.67 -16.02 -7.86
CA ILE A 93 3.69 -17.30 -7.16
C ILE A 93 3.54 -17.10 -5.64
N ALA A 94 4.30 -16.17 -5.05
CA ALA A 94 4.20 -15.88 -3.62
C ALA A 94 2.78 -15.41 -3.24
N GLN A 95 2.16 -14.57 -4.05
CA GLN A 95 0.77 -14.14 -3.87
C GLN A 95 -0.24 -15.30 -4.00
N ALA A 96 -0.03 -16.20 -4.95
CA ALA A 96 -0.87 -17.39 -5.11
C ALA A 96 -0.79 -18.31 -3.90
N ILE A 97 0.41 -18.59 -3.41
CA ILE A 97 0.63 -19.38 -2.20
C ILE A 97 -0.06 -18.72 -1.00
N SER A 98 0.10 -17.40 -0.84
CA SER A 98 -0.55 -16.63 0.23
C SER A 98 -2.05 -16.72 0.17
N THR A 99 -2.62 -16.63 -1.02
CA THR A 99 -4.07 -16.76 -1.25
C THR A 99 -4.55 -18.15 -0.81
N ILE A 100 -3.87 -19.20 -1.24
CA ILE A 100 -4.21 -20.58 -0.87
C ILE A 100 -4.14 -20.77 0.64
N ILE A 101 -3.06 -20.31 1.29
CA ILE A 101 -2.90 -20.42 2.75
C ILE A 101 -4.00 -19.63 3.47
N CYS A 102 -4.32 -18.43 3.01
CA CYS A 102 -5.35 -17.60 3.61
C CYS A 102 -6.73 -18.27 3.56
N PHE A 103 -7.14 -18.80 2.42
CA PHE A 103 -8.42 -19.51 2.29
C PHE A 103 -8.41 -20.87 3.03
N PHE A 104 -7.29 -21.56 3.10
CA PHE A 104 -7.14 -22.77 3.92
C PHE A 104 -7.34 -22.45 5.41
N LEU A 105 -6.79 -21.34 5.91
CA LEU A 105 -6.99 -20.89 7.30
C LEU A 105 -8.45 -20.51 7.56
N ILE A 106 -9.12 -19.86 6.61
CA ILE A 106 -10.56 -19.58 6.69
C ILE A 106 -11.34 -20.89 6.82
N TRP A 107 -11.07 -21.84 5.94
CA TRP A 107 -11.75 -23.14 5.92
C TRP A 107 -11.57 -23.92 7.23
N LYS A 108 -10.35 -23.92 7.79
CA LYS A 108 -10.02 -24.66 9.00
C LYS A 108 -10.51 -23.99 10.27
N SER A 109 -10.42 -22.66 10.38
CA SER A 109 -10.52 -21.96 11.67
C SER A 109 -11.60 -20.88 11.72
N ALA A 110 -12.15 -20.48 10.57
CA ALA A 110 -13.11 -19.40 10.48
C ALA A 110 -14.36 -19.82 9.68
N LYS A 111 -14.96 -20.95 10.07
CA LYS A 111 -16.10 -21.57 9.37
C LYS A 111 -17.30 -20.62 9.16
N ILE A 112 -17.43 -19.60 10.00
CA ILE A 112 -18.46 -18.57 9.89
C ILE A 112 -18.35 -17.77 8.59
N LEU A 113 -17.14 -17.69 8.00
CA LEU A 113 -16.88 -16.97 6.75
C LEU A 113 -17.14 -17.82 5.49
N ILE A 114 -17.43 -19.12 5.66
CA ILE A 114 -17.69 -20.02 4.53
C ILE A 114 -19.13 -19.80 4.07
N PRO A 115 -19.36 -19.38 2.82
CA PRO A 115 -20.70 -19.16 2.33
C PRO A 115 -21.47 -20.48 2.23
N LYS A 116 -22.70 -20.51 2.77
CA LYS A 116 -23.65 -21.59 2.60
C LYS A 116 -24.54 -21.30 1.38
N LYS A 117 -25.27 -22.32 0.91
CA LYS A 117 -26.17 -22.17 -0.25
C LYS A 117 -27.20 -21.04 -0.06
N GLU A 118 -27.69 -20.83 1.14
CA GLU A 118 -28.64 -19.77 1.52
C GLU A 118 -28.06 -18.35 1.37
N HIS A 119 -26.71 -18.22 1.41
CA HIS A 119 -26.01 -16.92 1.28
C HIS A 119 -25.79 -16.49 -0.17
N PHE A 120 -26.14 -17.33 -1.16
CA PHE A 120 -26.03 -16.96 -2.58
C PHE A 120 -27.21 -16.13 -3.11
N HIS A 121 -28.11 -15.72 -2.21
CA HIS A 121 -29.13 -14.74 -2.56
C HIS A 121 -28.50 -13.34 -2.55
N ILE A 122 -28.41 -12.73 -3.73
CA ILE A 122 -27.77 -11.42 -3.91
C ILE A 122 -28.80 -10.32 -3.67
N GLU A 123 -28.61 -9.54 -2.63
CA GLU A 123 -29.42 -8.36 -2.36
C GLU A 123 -28.86 -7.15 -3.11
N SER A 124 -29.66 -6.55 -4.00
CA SER A 124 -29.22 -5.39 -4.81
C SER A 124 -28.71 -4.22 -3.95
N TYR A 125 -29.27 -4.04 -2.76
CA TYR A 125 -28.81 -3.02 -1.80
C TYR A 125 -27.34 -3.23 -1.40
N MET A 126 -26.95 -4.46 -1.02
CA MET A 126 -25.58 -4.76 -0.63
C MET A 126 -24.60 -4.58 -1.80
N VAL A 127 -25.00 -4.99 -3.01
CA VAL A 127 -24.18 -4.81 -4.21
C VAL A 127 -23.95 -3.33 -4.49
N ASN A 128 -25.00 -2.52 -4.44
CA ASN A 128 -24.90 -1.08 -4.69
C ASN A 128 -24.03 -0.38 -3.63
N ASP A 129 -24.13 -0.76 -2.37
CA ASP A 129 -23.32 -0.20 -1.30
C ASP A 129 -21.83 -0.55 -1.49
N LEU A 130 -21.52 -1.82 -1.76
CA LEU A 130 -20.16 -2.28 -2.02
C LEU A 130 -19.53 -1.62 -3.26
N LEU A 131 -20.30 -1.51 -4.36
CA LEU A 131 -19.85 -0.85 -5.57
C LEU A 131 -19.64 0.66 -5.33
N GLY A 132 -20.57 1.31 -4.62
CA GLY A 132 -20.44 2.73 -4.27
C GLY A 132 -19.17 3.02 -3.47
N GLN A 133 -18.89 2.22 -2.45
CA GLN A 133 -17.67 2.34 -1.65
C GLN A 133 -16.41 2.04 -2.50
N GLY A 134 -16.45 0.98 -3.31
CA GLY A 134 -15.34 0.58 -4.18
C GLY A 134 -15.00 1.66 -5.22
N PHE A 135 -16.01 2.23 -5.89
CA PHE A 135 -15.81 3.32 -6.84
C PHE A 135 -15.30 4.59 -6.16
N SER A 136 -15.85 4.98 -5.01
CA SER A 136 -15.39 6.14 -4.26
C SER A 136 -13.92 6.03 -3.89
N MET A 137 -13.49 4.87 -3.37
CA MET A 137 -12.08 4.62 -3.09
C MET A 137 -11.22 4.59 -4.36
N GLY A 138 -11.70 3.96 -5.43
CA GLY A 138 -11.00 3.91 -6.71
C GLY A 138 -10.77 5.30 -7.30
N PHE A 139 -11.77 6.18 -7.31
CA PHE A 139 -11.63 7.56 -7.75
C PHE A 139 -10.66 8.36 -6.89
N MET A 140 -10.73 8.20 -5.56
CA MET A 140 -9.82 8.87 -4.64
C MET A 140 -8.36 8.48 -4.92
N PHE A 141 -8.04 7.18 -5.05
CA PHE A 141 -6.69 6.73 -5.39
C PHE A 141 -6.25 7.22 -6.77
N SER A 142 -7.15 7.28 -7.73
CA SER A 142 -6.86 7.79 -9.08
C SER A 142 -6.46 9.27 -9.04
N ILE A 143 -7.21 10.10 -8.31
CA ILE A 143 -6.92 11.54 -8.16
C ILE A 143 -5.55 11.75 -7.50
N VAL A 144 -5.27 11.01 -6.41
CA VAL A 144 -3.96 11.07 -5.73
C VAL A 144 -2.83 10.63 -6.64
N SER A 145 -3.05 9.59 -7.44
CA SER A 145 -2.04 9.08 -8.39
C SER A 145 -1.76 10.08 -9.50
N ILE A 146 -2.78 10.69 -10.08
CA ILE A 146 -2.64 11.74 -11.09
C ILE A 146 -1.86 12.93 -10.52
N GLY A 147 -2.21 13.41 -9.32
CA GLY A 147 -1.50 14.47 -8.64
C GLY A 147 -0.02 14.14 -8.42
N THR A 148 0.27 12.89 -8.06
CA THR A 148 1.64 12.39 -7.88
C THR A 148 2.43 12.40 -9.20
N ILE A 149 1.82 12.01 -10.32
CA ILE A 149 2.46 12.01 -11.64
C ILE A 149 2.77 13.46 -12.08
N ILE A 150 1.83 14.38 -11.91
CA ILE A 150 2.02 15.80 -12.24
C ILE A 150 3.19 16.38 -11.41
N LEU A 151 3.19 16.15 -10.11
CA LEU A 151 4.27 16.57 -9.22
C LEU A 151 5.62 15.99 -9.65
N GLN A 152 5.68 14.69 -9.96
CA GLN A 152 6.90 14.03 -10.42
C GLN A 152 7.41 14.62 -11.74
N SER A 153 6.51 14.94 -12.66
CA SER A 153 6.88 15.61 -13.92
C SER A 153 7.53 16.99 -13.69
N GLY A 154 6.98 17.78 -12.76
CA GLY A 154 7.59 19.04 -12.35
C GLY A 154 8.97 18.86 -11.72
N ILE A 155 9.13 17.87 -10.84
CA ILE A 155 10.41 17.57 -10.20
C ILE A 155 11.46 17.11 -11.21
N ASN A 156 11.07 16.32 -12.20
CA ASN A 156 11.98 15.84 -13.23
C ASN A 156 12.57 17.00 -14.07
N SER A 157 11.88 18.13 -14.17
CA SER A 157 12.42 19.33 -14.86
C SER A 157 13.47 20.08 -14.06
N LEU A 158 13.62 19.83 -12.75
CA LEU A 158 14.55 20.52 -11.86
C LEU A 158 15.97 19.91 -11.82
N GLY A 159 16.19 18.83 -12.57
CA GLY A 159 17.50 18.19 -12.71
C GLY A 159 17.76 17.07 -11.70
N THR A 160 18.82 16.31 -11.97
CA THR A 160 19.13 15.03 -11.29
C THR A 160 19.35 15.15 -9.79
N LEU A 161 19.95 16.25 -9.31
CA LEU A 161 20.18 16.47 -7.88
C LEU A 161 18.88 16.58 -7.10
N ILE A 162 17.92 17.34 -7.63
CA ILE A 162 16.59 17.49 -7.00
C ILE A 162 15.80 16.20 -7.09
N ILE A 163 15.87 15.48 -8.20
CA ILE A 163 15.22 14.17 -8.37
C ILE A 163 15.72 13.19 -7.30
N THR A 164 17.06 13.11 -7.09
CA THR A 164 17.66 12.23 -6.09
C THR A 164 17.21 12.59 -4.68
N ALA A 165 17.28 13.88 -4.33
CA ALA A 165 16.85 14.40 -3.03
C ALA A 165 15.38 14.08 -2.75
N HIS A 166 14.51 14.38 -3.71
CA HIS A 166 13.08 14.15 -3.60
C HIS A 166 12.73 12.66 -3.52
N THR A 167 13.38 11.81 -4.31
CA THR A 167 13.15 10.36 -4.29
C THR A 167 13.49 9.76 -2.94
N ALA A 168 14.65 10.13 -2.36
CA ALA A 168 15.04 9.70 -1.03
C ALA A 168 14.06 10.19 0.04
N ALA A 169 13.72 11.47 0.02
CA ALA A 169 12.78 12.06 0.97
C ALA A 169 11.37 11.44 0.86
N ARG A 170 10.86 11.18 -0.34
CA ARG A 170 9.57 10.49 -0.54
C ARG A 170 9.55 9.07 -0.01
N LYS A 171 10.64 8.31 -0.16
CA LYS A 171 10.74 6.97 0.43
C LYS A 171 10.66 7.04 1.95
N LEU A 172 11.37 7.99 2.58
CA LEU A 172 11.30 8.22 4.03
C LEU A 172 9.88 8.61 4.46
N MET A 173 9.24 9.55 3.75
CA MET A 173 7.85 9.92 4.02
C MET A 173 6.91 8.73 3.95
N SER A 174 7.07 7.87 2.96
CA SER A 174 6.24 6.65 2.81
C SER A 174 6.42 5.73 4.03
N LEU A 175 7.66 5.52 4.49
CA LEU A 175 7.94 4.72 5.69
C LEU A 175 7.30 5.36 6.94
N PHE A 176 7.44 6.65 7.13
CA PHE A 176 6.86 7.36 8.27
C PHE A 176 5.33 7.47 8.23
N CYS A 177 4.71 7.32 7.05
CA CYS A 177 3.26 7.27 6.91
C CYS A 177 2.67 5.89 7.28
N LEU A 178 3.47 4.80 7.29
CA LEU A 178 2.97 3.46 7.58
C LEU A 178 2.25 3.33 8.93
N PRO A 179 2.78 3.85 10.07
CA PRO A 179 2.08 3.77 11.35
C PRO A 179 0.71 4.45 11.32
N LEU A 180 0.58 5.60 10.64
CA LEU A 180 -0.68 6.32 10.52
C LEU A 180 -1.70 5.54 9.68
N SER A 181 -1.25 4.98 8.56
CA SER A 181 -2.09 4.16 7.68
C SER A 181 -2.56 2.87 8.38
N THR A 182 -1.68 2.27 9.18
CA THR A 182 -2.00 1.07 9.97
C THR A 182 -2.98 1.40 11.09
N LEU A 183 -2.80 2.53 11.78
CA LEU A 183 -3.72 3.02 12.79
C LEU A 183 -5.12 3.22 12.19
N ALA A 184 -5.21 3.89 11.05
CA ALA A 184 -6.46 4.13 10.35
C ALA A 184 -7.15 2.82 9.92
N ALA A 185 -6.41 1.86 9.37
CA ALA A 185 -6.95 0.54 9.00
C ALA A 185 -7.45 -0.25 10.23
N SER A 186 -6.74 -0.15 11.36
CA SER A 186 -7.16 -0.75 12.63
C SER A 186 -8.44 -0.10 13.15
N MET A 187 -8.54 1.23 13.03
CA MET A 187 -9.74 1.96 13.40
C MET A 187 -10.96 1.62 12.55
N ALA A 188 -10.79 1.42 11.24
CA ALA A 188 -11.87 0.96 10.37
C ALA A 188 -12.47 -0.38 10.87
N THR A 189 -11.60 -1.34 11.20
CA THR A 189 -12.02 -2.64 11.75
C THR A 189 -12.70 -2.46 13.12
N PHE A 190 -12.11 -1.67 14.01
CA PHE A 190 -12.66 -1.42 15.35
C PHE A 190 -14.04 -0.76 15.29
N VAL A 191 -14.20 0.26 14.46
CA VAL A 191 -15.47 0.97 14.28
C VAL A 191 -16.53 0.04 13.70
N SER A 192 -16.20 -0.73 12.67
CA SER A 192 -17.14 -1.66 12.02
C SER A 192 -17.64 -2.72 12.99
N GLN A 193 -16.77 -3.32 13.80
CA GLN A 193 -17.14 -4.33 14.80
C GLN A 193 -18.03 -3.74 15.90
N ASN A 194 -17.68 -2.56 16.43
CA ASN A 194 -18.47 -1.92 17.48
C ASN A 194 -19.79 -1.35 16.96
N LYS A 195 -19.84 -0.92 15.69
CA LYS A 195 -21.10 -0.54 15.01
C LYS A 195 -22.03 -1.74 14.87
N GLY A 196 -21.52 -2.90 14.46
CA GLY A 196 -22.28 -4.14 14.40
C GLY A 196 -22.83 -4.59 15.78
N ALA A 197 -22.06 -4.31 16.85
CA ALA A 197 -22.46 -4.56 18.23
C ALA A 197 -23.31 -3.41 18.84
N GLN A 198 -23.64 -2.36 18.07
CA GLN A 198 -24.38 -1.16 18.51
C GLN A 198 -23.74 -0.41 19.69
N ASN A 199 -22.42 -0.56 19.87
CA ASN A 199 -21.66 0.05 20.97
C ASN A 199 -21.04 1.39 20.55
N TYR A 200 -21.86 2.40 20.34
CA TYR A 200 -21.44 3.72 19.86
C TYR A 200 -20.55 4.48 20.85
N GLU A 201 -20.74 4.29 22.15
CA GLU A 201 -19.90 4.93 23.16
C GLU A 201 -18.43 4.48 23.04
N ARG A 202 -18.23 3.19 22.80
CA ARG A 202 -16.90 2.62 22.59
C ARG A 202 -16.27 3.14 21.30
N ILE A 203 -17.06 3.34 20.25
CA ILE A 203 -16.59 3.93 18.98
C ILE A 203 -16.03 5.34 19.25
N ILE A 204 -16.79 6.21 19.92
CA ILE A 204 -16.38 7.59 20.22
C ILE A 204 -15.09 7.61 21.03
N LYS A 205 -14.98 6.78 22.07
CA LYS A 205 -13.77 6.67 22.88
C LYS A 205 -12.56 6.20 22.05
N GLY A 206 -12.75 5.19 21.20
CA GLY A 206 -11.71 4.66 20.32
C GLY A 206 -11.22 5.67 19.29
N VAL A 207 -12.13 6.36 18.61
CA VAL A 207 -11.79 7.41 17.64
C VAL A 207 -11.04 8.57 18.31
N ARG A 208 -11.49 8.99 19.50
CA ARG A 208 -10.79 10.04 20.28
C ARG A 208 -9.36 9.61 20.62
N LEU A 209 -9.17 8.40 21.12
CA LEU A 209 -7.84 7.88 21.48
C LEU A 209 -6.95 7.75 20.25
N SER A 210 -7.48 7.22 19.14
CA SER A 210 -6.76 7.11 17.86
C SER A 210 -6.31 8.47 17.35
N ASN A 211 -7.16 9.50 17.43
CA ASN A 211 -6.79 10.84 17.02
C ASN A 211 -5.69 11.45 17.94
N ILE A 212 -5.74 11.18 19.23
CA ILE A 212 -4.67 11.60 20.15
C ILE A 212 -3.34 10.95 19.77
N CYS A 213 -3.32 9.62 19.58
CA CYS A 213 -2.12 8.90 19.13
C CYS A 213 -1.63 9.42 17.77
N GLY A 214 -2.57 9.67 16.85
CA GLY A 214 -2.30 10.20 15.52
C GLY A 214 -1.79 11.65 15.52
N ILE A 215 -1.98 12.41 16.57
CA ILE A 215 -1.40 13.74 16.76
C ILE A 215 -0.02 13.65 17.43
N ILE A 216 0.10 12.82 18.47
CA ILE A 216 1.36 12.69 19.24
C ILE A 216 2.48 12.15 18.35
N TYR A 217 2.20 11.12 17.54
CA TYR A 217 3.21 10.51 16.68
C TYR A 217 3.85 11.48 15.69
N PRO A 218 3.12 12.28 14.89
CA PRO A 218 3.73 13.25 13.99
C PRO A 218 4.48 14.39 14.72
N ILE A 219 4.05 14.78 15.92
CA ILE A 219 4.78 15.76 16.73
C ILE A 219 6.15 15.19 17.10
N PHE A 220 6.18 13.98 17.66
CA PHE A 220 7.44 13.28 17.97
C PHE A 220 8.31 13.11 16.73
N LEU A 221 7.72 12.66 15.63
CA LEU A 221 8.41 12.48 14.35
C LEU A 221 8.97 13.81 13.81
N SER A 222 8.23 14.90 13.93
CA SER A 222 8.70 16.23 13.50
C SER A 222 9.96 16.65 14.26
N ILE A 223 10.00 16.46 15.58
CA ILE A 223 11.18 16.74 16.40
C ILE A 223 12.37 15.87 15.94
N LEU A 224 12.14 14.57 15.75
CA LEU A 224 13.17 13.64 15.30
C LEU A 224 13.74 14.06 13.93
N ILE A 225 12.86 14.36 12.96
CA ILE A 225 13.23 14.78 11.62
C ILE A 225 13.96 16.12 11.62
N TYR A 226 13.55 17.04 12.48
CA TYR A 226 14.26 18.33 12.57
C TYR A 226 15.74 18.15 12.94
N LEU A 227 16.05 17.16 13.77
CA LEU A 227 17.41 16.85 14.22
C LEU A 227 18.19 15.94 13.27
N THR A 228 17.50 15.05 12.54
CA THR A 228 18.18 13.94 11.83
C THR A 228 17.95 13.90 10.32
N ALA A 229 17.19 14.85 9.74
CA ALA A 229 16.76 14.79 8.34
C ALA A 229 17.89 14.60 7.34
N GLU A 230 19.01 15.32 7.47
CA GLU A 230 20.14 15.21 6.55
C GLU A 230 20.79 13.83 6.62
N ASN A 231 20.97 13.29 7.83
CA ASN A 231 21.54 11.96 8.04
C ASN A 231 20.64 10.87 7.44
N LEU A 232 19.33 11.01 7.57
CA LEU A 232 18.37 10.05 6.99
C LEU A 232 18.33 10.12 5.46
N VAL A 233 18.39 11.33 4.89
CA VAL A 233 18.50 11.52 3.45
C VAL A 233 19.82 10.95 2.93
N HIS A 234 20.95 11.18 3.64
CA HIS A 234 22.24 10.59 3.32
C HIS A 234 22.15 9.06 3.30
N LEU A 235 21.64 8.45 4.36
CA LEU A 235 21.50 7.00 4.49
C LEU A 235 20.73 6.38 3.32
N LEU A 236 19.69 7.06 2.84
CA LEU A 236 18.80 6.52 1.80
C LEU A 236 19.25 6.85 0.38
N SER A 237 19.87 8.02 0.17
CA SER A 237 20.37 8.45 -1.15
C SER A 237 21.78 7.94 -1.45
N GLY A 238 22.57 7.61 -0.43
CA GLY A 238 23.99 7.32 -0.55
C GLY A 238 24.82 8.51 -1.01
N SER A 239 24.23 9.71 -1.12
CA SER A 239 24.90 10.90 -1.66
C SER A 239 25.47 11.76 -0.54
N ASN A 240 26.71 12.22 -0.73
CA ASN A 240 27.37 13.22 0.13
C ASN A 240 27.22 14.65 -0.39
N THR A 241 26.49 14.85 -1.50
CA THR A 241 26.34 16.15 -2.12
C THR A 241 25.47 17.07 -1.24
N PRO A 242 25.98 18.24 -0.76
CA PRO A 242 25.23 19.11 0.14
C PRO A 242 23.86 19.53 -0.41
N ALA A 243 23.77 19.80 -1.71
CA ALA A 243 22.53 20.15 -2.37
C ALA A 243 21.47 19.05 -2.28
N VAL A 244 21.84 17.76 -2.37
CA VAL A 244 20.92 16.62 -2.20
C VAL A 244 20.43 16.52 -0.76
N LEU A 245 21.36 16.62 0.19
CA LEU A 245 21.05 16.50 1.62
C LEU A 245 20.14 17.62 2.09
N GLN A 246 20.48 18.87 1.78
CA GLN A 246 19.70 20.04 2.19
C GLN A 246 18.31 20.07 1.57
N ASN A 247 18.18 19.83 0.25
CA ASN A 247 16.86 19.80 -0.40
C ASN A 247 15.98 18.66 0.10
N GLY A 248 16.55 17.45 0.29
CA GLY A 248 15.81 16.33 0.86
C GLY A 248 15.38 16.57 2.31
N ALA A 249 16.28 17.13 3.15
CA ALA A 249 15.98 17.48 4.52
C ALA A 249 14.91 18.59 4.61
N MET A 250 15.01 19.61 3.77
CA MET A 250 14.00 20.69 3.72
C MET A 250 12.63 20.14 3.34
N TYR A 251 12.57 19.26 2.36
CA TYR A 251 11.32 18.61 1.96
C TYR A 251 10.69 17.84 3.14
N LEU A 252 11.47 17.08 3.90
CA LEU A 252 10.98 16.34 5.08
C LEU A 252 10.52 17.30 6.18
N LYS A 253 11.33 18.30 6.53
CA LYS A 253 11.03 19.28 7.58
C LYS A 253 9.74 20.05 7.33
N ILE A 254 9.46 20.35 6.05
CA ILE A 254 8.21 21.04 5.67
C ILE A 254 7.01 20.09 5.71
N ASN A 255 7.13 18.87 5.20
CA ASN A 255 5.98 17.98 5.00
C ASN A 255 5.56 17.20 6.25
N ILE A 256 6.50 16.77 7.10
CA ILE A 256 6.21 15.92 8.26
C ILE A 256 5.24 16.57 9.26
N PRO A 257 5.31 17.85 9.59
CA PRO A 257 4.33 18.49 10.47
C PRO A 257 2.88 18.35 9.98
N PHE A 258 2.67 18.33 8.66
CA PHE A 258 1.34 18.15 8.08
C PHE A 258 0.78 16.71 8.25
N PHE A 259 1.59 15.76 8.72
CA PHE A 259 1.10 14.43 9.09
C PHE A 259 0.08 14.47 10.23
N ILE A 260 0.04 15.54 11.03
CA ILE A 260 -1.02 15.76 12.01
C ILE A 260 -2.38 15.83 11.31
N ILE A 261 -2.48 16.65 10.27
CA ILE A 261 -3.71 16.80 9.48
C ILE A 261 -4.02 15.50 8.74
N LEU A 262 -2.99 14.89 8.13
CA LEU A 262 -3.12 13.62 7.42
C LEU A 262 -3.65 12.51 8.33
N SER A 263 -3.18 12.42 9.57
CA SER A 263 -3.62 11.42 10.54
C SER A 263 -5.11 11.54 10.86
N VAL A 264 -5.57 12.74 11.17
CA VAL A 264 -6.99 13.00 11.45
C VAL A 264 -7.83 12.66 10.22
N LEU A 265 -7.39 13.07 9.03
CA LEU A 265 -8.07 12.78 7.78
C LEU A 265 -8.15 11.26 7.52
N LEU A 266 -7.07 10.51 7.73
CA LEU A 266 -7.04 9.06 7.55
C LEU A 266 -7.98 8.34 8.53
N ASN A 267 -8.03 8.78 9.80
CA ASN A 267 -8.90 8.21 10.82
C ASN A 267 -10.39 8.49 10.56
N LEU A 268 -10.73 9.68 10.07
CA LEU A 268 -12.12 10.07 9.83
C LEU A 268 -12.67 9.55 8.50
N ARG A 269 -11.79 9.23 7.57
CA ARG A 269 -12.17 8.71 6.25
C ARG A 269 -12.60 7.25 6.29
N ASN A 270 -12.03 6.45 7.16
CA ASN A 270 -12.28 5.01 7.30
C ASN A 270 -13.33 4.75 8.38
#